data_5bbfc4e0171de8900cb47b5585c0e401
#
_entry.id   5bbfc4e0171de8900cb47b5585c0e401
#
_cell.length_a   1.000
_cell.length_b   1.000
_cell.length_c   1.000
_cell.angle_alpha   90.00
_cell.angle_beta   90.00
_cell.angle_gamma   90.00
#
_symmetry.space_group_name_H-M   'P 1'
#
loop_
_entity.id
_entity.type
_entity.pdbx_description
1 polymer ?
#
loop_
_entity_poly.entity_id
_entity_poly.type
_entity_poly.pdbx_seq_one_letter_code
_entity_poly.pdbx_strand_id
1 'polypeptide(L)'
;MDKIKVNSPVVEMDGDEMTRIIWEFIKDKLILPYVDIDIKYYDLGVTSRDNTDDQITIDAAEAVKKYGVGIKCATITPDEDRVKEFNLKKMWRSPNGTIRNILGGTIFRQPIICKNVPRIVTNWNKPIVVARHAFGDQYRATDTLISKPGKLKMVFEPSDGSEGFTKDVYNFEKEGIALSMYNLDQSIIDFARACFNYGLELGWPVYLSTKNTILKVYDGRFKDLFEDVFQTEFAEKFKEKSIVYEHRLIDDMVATALKWEGNFIWACKNYDGDVQSDSVAQGYGSLGLMTSVLMTPDGKTIEAEAAHGTVTRHYRNHQQGLETSTNPIASIFAWTRGLQFRGKFDENSNLINFAKSLEDTCINTVQSGKMTKDLAILISSDQKWLNTQDFLEALKVNLEEKLKI
;
A
#
# COMPACT_ATOMS: atom_id res chain seq x y z
N MET A 1 1.86 -2.35 -33.92
CA MET A 1 3.12 -2.25 -33.13
C MET A 1 3.46 -3.64 -32.60
N ASP A 2 4.72 -4.05 -32.65
CA ASP A 2 5.11 -5.28 -31.99
C ASP A 2 5.00 -5.09 -30.49
N LYS A 3 4.51 -6.12 -29.77
CA LYS A 3 4.42 -6.08 -28.33
C LYS A 3 5.80 -5.94 -27.67
N ILE A 4 5.85 -5.22 -26.58
CA ILE A 4 7.06 -5.10 -25.76
C ILE A 4 7.32 -6.46 -25.09
N LYS A 5 8.42 -7.11 -25.46
CA LYS A 5 8.81 -8.39 -24.86
C LYS A 5 9.38 -8.18 -23.46
N VAL A 6 8.93 -8.99 -22.52
CA VAL A 6 9.39 -9.00 -21.14
C VAL A 6 9.98 -10.36 -20.82
N ASN A 7 11.23 -10.38 -20.39
CA ASN A 7 11.99 -11.63 -20.24
C ASN A 7 11.63 -12.40 -18.97
N SER A 8 11.30 -11.70 -17.90
CA SER A 8 11.01 -12.30 -16.61
C SER A 8 9.51 -12.16 -16.27
N PRO A 9 8.91 -13.16 -15.62
CA PRO A 9 7.49 -13.11 -15.31
C PRO A 9 7.15 -12.07 -14.23
N VAL A 10 5.85 -11.75 -14.16
CA VAL A 10 5.24 -11.12 -12.98
C VAL A 10 4.27 -12.09 -12.32
N VAL A 11 4.02 -11.90 -11.03
CA VAL A 11 3.01 -12.66 -10.28
C VAL A 11 1.75 -11.83 -10.19
N GLU A 12 0.68 -12.30 -10.82
CA GLU A 12 -0.64 -11.70 -10.69
C GLU A 12 -1.39 -12.38 -9.55
N MET A 13 -1.86 -11.58 -8.61
CA MET A 13 -2.72 -11.99 -7.52
C MET A 13 -4.10 -11.38 -7.73
N ASP A 14 -5.02 -12.16 -8.31
CA ASP A 14 -6.39 -11.73 -8.58
C ASP A 14 -7.20 -11.58 -7.28
N GLY A 15 -8.35 -10.92 -7.34
CA GLY A 15 -9.10 -10.54 -6.16
C GLY A 15 -10.59 -10.85 -6.24
N ASP A 16 -11.39 -9.94 -5.69
CA ASP A 16 -12.82 -10.14 -5.50
C ASP A 16 -13.67 -9.00 -6.08
N GLU A 17 -14.95 -9.29 -6.28
CA GLU A 17 -16.05 -8.36 -6.54
C GLU A 17 -15.81 -7.41 -7.74
N MET A 18 -16.16 -6.12 -7.62
CA MET A 18 -16.07 -5.16 -8.73
C MET A 18 -14.63 -4.93 -9.19
N THR A 19 -13.67 -4.97 -8.27
CA THR A 19 -12.27 -4.81 -8.61
C THR A 19 -11.73 -5.93 -9.47
N ARG A 20 -12.15 -7.18 -9.29
CA ARG A 20 -11.79 -8.32 -10.15
C ARG A 20 -12.29 -8.10 -11.58
N ILE A 21 -13.52 -7.63 -11.75
CA ILE A 21 -14.10 -7.34 -13.08
C ILE A 21 -13.30 -6.26 -13.80
N ILE A 22 -12.99 -5.18 -13.10
CA ILE A 22 -12.20 -4.06 -13.63
C ILE A 22 -10.78 -4.50 -13.95
N TRP A 23 -10.20 -5.37 -13.13
CA TRP A 23 -8.85 -5.89 -13.29
C TRP A 23 -8.67 -6.65 -14.61
N GLU A 24 -9.65 -7.48 -14.96
CA GLU A 24 -9.68 -8.17 -16.25
C GLU A 24 -9.74 -7.18 -17.42
N PHE A 25 -10.64 -6.19 -17.36
CA PHE A 25 -10.73 -5.15 -18.40
C PHE A 25 -9.43 -4.33 -18.56
N ILE A 26 -8.73 -4.04 -17.45
CA ILE A 26 -7.43 -3.35 -17.50
C ILE A 26 -6.42 -4.20 -18.26
N LYS A 27 -6.30 -5.50 -17.93
CA LYS A 27 -5.39 -6.40 -18.64
C LYS A 27 -5.68 -6.45 -20.13
N ASP A 28 -6.94 -6.69 -20.49
CA ASP A 28 -7.37 -6.93 -21.86
C ASP A 28 -7.27 -5.68 -22.74
N LYS A 29 -7.55 -4.49 -22.18
CA LYS A 29 -7.59 -3.24 -22.94
C LYS A 29 -6.29 -2.44 -22.89
N LEU A 30 -5.57 -2.46 -21.77
CA LEU A 30 -4.49 -1.51 -21.49
C LEU A 30 -3.10 -2.15 -21.28
N ILE A 31 -3.02 -3.46 -21.08
CA ILE A 31 -1.75 -4.15 -20.80
C ILE A 31 -1.40 -5.16 -21.90
N LEU A 32 -2.20 -6.22 -22.04
CA LEU A 32 -1.88 -7.36 -22.93
C LEU A 32 -1.85 -7.02 -24.43
N PRO A 33 -2.54 -5.99 -24.94
CA PRO A 33 -2.35 -5.57 -26.33
C PRO A 33 -0.95 -5.04 -26.64
N TYR A 34 -0.25 -4.49 -25.65
CA TYR A 34 1.03 -3.79 -25.80
C TYR A 34 2.23 -4.54 -25.24
N VAL A 35 2.02 -5.44 -24.29
CA VAL A 35 3.08 -6.13 -23.55
C VAL A 35 2.96 -7.64 -23.71
N ASP A 36 4.05 -8.29 -24.08
CA ASP A 36 4.20 -9.75 -24.13
C ASP A 36 4.97 -10.21 -22.89
N ILE A 37 4.24 -10.68 -21.89
CA ILE A 37 4.75 -11.00 -20.56
C ILE A 37 4.17 -12.31 -20.03
N ASP A 38 5.01 -13.15 -19.44
CA ASP A 38 4.60 -14.34 -18.72
C ASP A 38 3.98 -13.94 -17.35
N ILE A 39 2.75 -14.36 -17.11
CA ILE A 39 1.99 -14.06 -15.88
C ILE A 39 1.84 -15.34 -15.08
N LYS A 40 2.39 -15.35 -13.87
CA LYS A 40 2.15 -16.40 -12.86
C LYS A 40 0.90 -16.03 -12.08
N TYR A 41 -0.23 -16.59 -12.47
CA TYR A 41 -1.55 -16.25 -11.96
C TYR A 41 -1.91 -17.01 -10.70
N TYR A 42 -2.40 -16.29 -9.68
CA TYR A 42 -2.93 -16.81 -8.42
C TYR A 42 -4.29 -16.15 -8.12
N ASP A 43 -5.34 -16.97 -8.01
CA ASP A 43 -6.68 -16.48 -7.64
C ASP A 43 -6.78 -16.34 -6.12
N LEU A 44 -6.65 -15.11 -5.61
CA LEU A 44 -6.83 -14.79 -4.19
C LEU A 44 -8.27 -14.37 -3.84
N GLY A 45 -9.24 -14.66 -4.70
CA GLY A 45 -10.65 -14.49 -4.38
C GLY A 45 -11.04 -15.33 -3.15
N VAL A 46 -11.99 -14.82 -2.35
CA VAL A 46 -12.32 -15.39 -1.04
C VAL A 46 -12.70 -16.87 -1.13
N THR A 47 -13.38 -17.28 -2.20
CA THR A 47 -13.78 -18.68 -2.43
C THR A 47 -12.58 -19.57 -2.75
N SER A 48 -11.65 -19.09 -3.57
CA SER A 48 -10.43 -19.83 -3.91
C SER A 48 -9.53 -20.01 -2.68
N ARG A 49 -9.41 -18.98 -1.85
CA ARG A 49 -8.70 -19.06 -0.57
C ARG A 49 -9.34 -20.05 0.40
N ASP A 50 -10.68 -20.04 0.50
CA ASP A 50 -11.41 -20.99 1.34
C ASP A 50 -11.21 -22.44 0.87
N ASN A 51 -11.25 -22.71 -0.44
CA ASN A 51 -11.05 -24.03 -1.02
C ASN A 51 -9.65 -24.59 -0.76
N THR A 52 -8.64 -23.72 -0.68
CA THR A 52 -7.23 -24.09 -0.47
C THR A 52 -6.78 -23.94 0.99
N ASP A 53 -7.71 -23.70 1.93
CA ASP A 53 -7.38 -23.39 3.32
C ASP A 53 -6.37 -22.24 3.46
N ASP A 54 -6.48 -21.23 2.57
CA ASP A 54 -5.63 -20.06 2.38
C ASP A 54 -4.18 -20.37 1.94
N GLN A 55 -3.87 -21.62 1.55
CA GLN A 55 -2.54 -21.98 1.08
C GLN A 55 -2.14 -21.21 -0.18
N ILE A 56 -3.11 -20.89 -1.06
CA ILE A 56 -2.85 -20.13 -2.29
C ILE A 56 -2.29 -18.74 -2.02
N THR A 57 -2.62 -18.11 -0.88
CA THR A 57 -2.04 -16.82 -0.48
C THR A 57 -0.55 -16.96 -0.14
N ILE A 58 -0.17 -18.04 0.53
CA ILE A 58 1.22 -18.35 0.85
C ILE A 58 2.00 -18.65 -0.44
N ASP A 59 1.44 -19.49 -1.31
CA ASP A 59 2.06 -19.85 -2.58
C ASP A 59 2.29 -18.64 -3.48
N ALA A 60 1.32 -17.70 -3.52
CA ALA A 60 1.44 -16.45 -4.25
C ALA A 60 2.57 -15.58 -3.68
N ALA A 61 2.66 -15.43 -2.36
CA ALA A 61 3.70 -14.64 -1.71
C ALA A 61 5.11 -15.23 -1.95
N GLU A 62 5.25 -16.56 -1.88
CA GLU A 62 6.52 -17.23 -2.20
C GLU A 62 6.88 -17.10 -3.69
N ALA A 63 5.89 -17.10 -4.58
CA ALA A 63 6.11 -16.80 -5.99
C ALA A 63 6.59 -15.36 -6.20
N VAL A 64 6.03 -14.38 -5.47
CA VAL A 64 6.50 -12.98 -5.53
C VAL A 64 7.96 -12.88 -5.09
N LYS A 65 8.37 -13.56 -4.02
CA LYS A 65 9.78 -13.65 -3.63
C LYS A 65 10.66 -14.22 -4.74
N LYS A 66 10.19 -15.28 -5.38
CA LYS A 66 10.93 -15.97 -6.42
C LYS A 66 11.10 -15.13 -7.68
N TYR A 67 10.07 -14.44 -8.12
CA TYR A 67 10.05 -13.70 -9.39
C TYR A 67 10.29 -12.18 -9.23
N GLY A 68 10.28 -11.68 -8.01
CA GLY A 68 10.64 -10.30 -7.67
C GLY A 68 9.54 -9.27 -7.85
N VAL A 69 8.48 -9.55 -8.60
CA VAL A 69 7.38 -8.59 -8.85
C VAL A 69 6.03 -9.23 -8.69
N GLY A 70 5.25 -8.75 -7.72
CA GLY A 70 3.84 -9.05 -7.52
C GLY A 70 2.95 -7.88 -7.91
N ILE A 71 1.80 -8.18 -8.50
CA ILE A 71 0.77 -7.21 -8.86
C ILE A 71 -0.56 -7.75 -8.35
N LYS A 72 -1.20 -7.03 -7.43
CA LYS A 72 -2.31 -7.55 -6.64
C LYS A 72 -3.59 -6.74 -6.80
N CYS A 73 -4.68 -7.45 -7.10
CA CYS A 73 -6.04 -6.95 -7.04
C CYS A 73 -6.54 -6.89 -5.58
N ALA A 74 -7.58 -6.08 -5.32
CA ALA A 74 -8.20 -6.02 -4.00
C ALA A 74 -8.95 -7.32 -3.67
N THR A 75 -8.83 -7.75 -2.41
CA THR A 75 -9.39 -9.00 -1.89
C THR A 75 -10.31 -8.76 -0.70
N ILE A 76 -11.32 -9.60 -0.53
CA ILE A 76 -12.18 -9.60 0.64
C ILE A 76 -11.39 -10.10 1.86
N THR A 77 -11.44 -9.33 2.97
CA THR A 77 -11.16 -9.86 4.30
C THR A 77 -12.51 -10.13 4.96
N PRO A 78 -12.92 -11.41 5.13
CA PRO A 78 -14.27 -11.72 5.56
C PRO A 78 -14.49 -11.35 7.03
N ASP A 79 -15.64 -10.76 7.31
CA ASP A 79 -16.27 -10.68 8.61
C ASP A 79 -17.32 -11.79 8.78
N GLU A 80 -18.08 -11.77 9.85
CA GLU A 80 -19.11 -12.76 10.16
C GLU A 80 -20.20 -12.84 9.10
N ASP A 81 -20.59 -11.73 8.49
CA ASP A 81 -21.61 -11.67 7.45
C ASP A 81 -21.08 -12.23 6.13
N ARG A 82 -19.84 -11.93 5.80
CA ARG A 82 -19.16 -12.49 4.63
C ARG A 82 -18.93 -14.00 4.76
N VAL A 83 -18.63 -14.49 5.96
CA VAL A 83 -18.53 -15.95 6.21
C VAL A 83 -19.86 -16.65 5.87
N LYS A 84 -21.00 -16.07 6.28
CA LYS A 84 -22.32 -16.60 5.96
C LYS A 84 -22.65 -16.49 4.47
N GLU A 85 -22.38 -15.31 3.89
CA GLU A 85 -22.68 -15.01 2.48
C GLU A 85 -21.99 -15.99 1.53
N PHE A 86 -20.70 -16.24 1.74
CA PHE A 86 -19.89 -17.12 0.89
C PHE A 86 -19.83 -18.57 1.39
N ASN A 87 -20.54 -18.88 2.49
CA ASN A 87 -20.49 -20.21 3.14
C ASN A 87 -19.06 -20.69 3.41
N LEU A 88 -18.23 -19.80 3.99
CA LEU A 88 -16.81 -20.08 4.24
C LEU A 88 -16.64 -21.01 5.43
N LYS A 89 -15.59 -21.83 5.40
CA LYS A 89 -15.20 -22.73 6.48
C LYS A 89 -14.89 -21.99 7.79
N LYS A 90 -14.35 -20.78 7.67
CA LYS A 90 -14.01 -19.91 8.82
C LYS A 90 -13.78 -18.46 8.36
N MET A 91 -13.65 -17.55 9.31
CA MET A 91 -13.26 -16.16 9.09
C MET A 91 -11.76 -16.07 8.81
N TRP A 92 -11.39 -16.10 7.54
CA TRP A 92 -10.00 -16.04 7.08
C TRP A 92 -9.34 -14.70 7.41
N ARG A 93 -8.04 -14.74 7.70
CA ARG A 93 -7.25 -13.52 7.91
C ARG A 93 -7.12 -12.74 6.60
N SER A 94 -6.73 -11.46 6.73
CA SER A 94 -6.41 -10.63 5.56
C SER A 94 -5.25 -11.22 4.76
N PRO A 95 -5.41 -11.50 3.45
CA PRO A 95 -4.30 -11.98 2.62
C PRO A 95 -3.17 -10.96 2.54
N ASN A 96 -3.48 -9.65 2.60
CA ASN A 96 -2.45 -8.61 2.67
C ASN A 96 -1.54 -8.79 3.89
N GLY A 97 -2.11 -9.14 5.05
CA GLY A 97 -1.32 -9.43 6.25
C GLY A 97 -0.39 -10.63 6.07
N THR A 98 -0.88 -11.72 5.46
CA THR A 98 -0.08 -12.91 5.17
C THR A 98 1.06 -12.59 4.19
N ILE A 99 0.77 -11.93 3.07
CA ILE A 99 1.77 -11.54 2.06
C ILE A 99 2.84 -10.64 2.68
N ARG A 100 2.44 -9.59 3.40
CA ARG A 100 3.36 -8.67 4.07
C ARG A 100 4.26 -9.35 5.11
N ASN A 101 3.72 -10.32 5.84
CA ASN A 101 4.50 -11.10 6.80
C ASN A 101 5.53 -12.02 6.13
N ILE A 102 5.21 -12.53 4.95
CA ILE A 102 6.12 -13.41 4.18
C ILE A 102 7.18 -12.59 3.45
N LEU A 103 6.81 -11.49 2.81
CA LEU A 103 7.74 -10.64 2.06
C LEU A 103 8.60 -9.77 2.98
N GLY A 104 8.03 -9.29 4.10
CA GLY A 104 8.62 -8.21 4.88
C GLY A 104 8.58 -6.89 4.11
N GLY A 105 9.25 -5.86 4.64
CA GLY A 105 9.47 -4.62 3.91
C GLY A 105 8.59 -3.45 4.34
N THR A 106 8.57 -2.44 3.50
CA THR A 106 7.93 -1.14 3.73
C THR A 106 6.87 -0.90 2.67
N ILE A 107 5.69 -0.45 3.10
CA ILE A 107 4.63 -0.03 2.17
C ILE A 107 4.78 1.47 1.92
N PHE A 108 4.95 1.83 0.64
CA PHE A 108 4.96 3.22 0.18
C PHE A 108 3.62 3.53 -0.47
N ARG A 109 2.88 4.48 0.11
CA ARG A 109 1.62 4.99 -0.45
C ARG A 109 1.82 6.40 -0.97
N GLN A 110 1.54 6.60 -2.25
CA GLN A 110 1.75 7.86 -2.95
C GLN A 110 0.46 8.29 -3.66
N PRO A 111 0.02 9.56 -3.49
CA PRO A 111 -1.15 10.07 -4.20
C PRO A 111 -0.88 10.26 -5.69
N ILE A 112 -1.91 10.00 -6.49
CA ILE A 112 -1.99 10.34 -7.91
C ILE A 112 -2.65 11.72 -8.00
N ILE A 113 -1.92 12.72 -8.50
CA ILE A 113 -2.38 14.11 -8.51
C ILE A 113 -2.96 14.46 -9.88
N CYS A 114 -4.27 14.72 -9.94
CA CYS A 114 -4.94 15.32 -11.08
C CYS A 114 -5.26 16.79 -10.74
N LYS A 115 -4.76 17.73 -11.55
CA LYS A 115 -4.81 19.18 -11.24
C LYS A 115 -6.22 19.74 -11.12
N ASN A 116 -7.17 19.17 -11.86
CA ASN A 116 -8.58 19.58 -11.87
C ASN A 116 -9.42 18.93 -10.76
N VAL A 117 -8.90 17.93 -10.05
CA VAL A 117 -9.57 17.34 -8.88
C VAL A 117 -9.23 18.19 -7.66
N PRO A 118 -10.23 18.79 -6.99
CA PRO A 118 -10.00 19.63 -5.81
C PRO A 118 -9.39 18.83 -4.67
N ARG A 119 -8.40 19.39 -4.02
CA ARG A 119 -7.79 18.84 -2.81
C ARG A 119 -8.48 19.44 -1.59
N ILE A 120 -8.77 18.62 -0.59
CA ILE A 120 -9.30 19.10 0.70
C ILE A 120 -8.22 19.95 1.39
N VAL A 121 -6.98 19.51 1.35
CA VAL A 121 -5.84 20.30 1.84
C VAL A 121 -5.24 21.06 0.66
N THR A 122 -5.62 22.31 0.51
CA THR A 122 -5.32 23.15 -0.66
C THR A 122 -3.82 23.37 -0.91
N ASN A 123 -3.01 23.32 0.15
CA ASN A 123 -1.55 23.50 0.05
C ASN A 123 -0.81 22.31 -0.55
N TRP A 124 -1.42 21.13 -0.58
CA TRP A 124 -0.75 19.90 -1.06
C TRP A 124 -0.62 19.89 -2.59
N ASN A 125 0.33 20.65 -3.10
CA ASN A 125 0.57 20.78 -4.55
C ASN A 125 1.55 19.72 -5.09
N LYS A 126 2.29 19.06 -4.21
CA LYS A 126 3.27 18.02 -4.48
C LYS A 126 2.92 16.78 -3.67
N PRO A 127 3.29 15.57 -4.09
CA PRO A 127 2.90 14.35 -3.39
C PRO A 127 3.58 14.24 -2.01
N ILE A 128 2.84 13.73 -1.05
CA ILE A 128 3.35 13.21 0.23
C ILE A 128 3.36 11.70 0.12
N VAL A 129 4.52 11.08 0.27
CA VAL A 129 4.64 9.62 0.34
C VAL A 129 4.58 9.19 1.80
N VAL A 130 3.59 8.40 2.17
CA VAL A 130 3.56 7.75 3.48
C VAL A 130 4.26 6.40 3.37
N ALA A 131 5.37 6.25 4.09
CA ALA A 131 6.09 4.99 4.24
C ALA A 131 5.63 4.32 5.55
N ARG A 132 4.93 3.18 5.41
CA ARG A 132 4.41 2.41 6.54
C ARG A 132 5.33 1.23 6.83
N HIS A 133 5.77 1.11 8.09
CA HIS A 133 6.42 -0.10 8.58
C HIS A 133 5.43 -1.26 8.63
N ALA A 134 5.56 -2.22 7.73
CA ALA A 134 4.56 -3.28 7.55
C ALA A 134 4.72 -4.47 8.51
N PHE A 135 5.30 -4.26 9.69
CA PHE A 135 5.60 -5.32 10.66
C PHE A 135 5.29 -4.88 12.09
N GLY A 136 4.91 -5.84 12.94
CA GLY A 136 4.82 -5.66 14.39
C GLY A 136 3.69 -4.75 14.86
N ASP A 137 3.90 -4.15 16.03
CA ASP A 137 2.99 -3.23 16.71
C ASP A 137 1.59 -3.85 16.92
N GLN A 138 0.51 -3.08 16.79
CA GLN A 138 -0.87 -3.53 16.98
C GLN A 138 -1.28 -4.67 16.04
N TYR A 139 -0.64 -4.82 14.88
CA TYR A 139 -0.96 -5.85 13.89
C TYR A 139 -0.40 -7.24 14.24
N ARG A 140 0.44 -7.32 15.28
CA ARG A 140 0.95 -8.56 15.87
C ARG A 140 0.79 -8.57 17.38
N ALA A 141 -0.21 -7.86 17.86
CA ALA A 141 -0.51 -7.81 19.30
C ALA A 141 -1.15 -9.12 19.78
N THR A 142 -0.95 -9.37 21.07
CA THR A 142 -1.71 -10.35 21.84
C THR A 142 -2.59 -9.59 22.82
N ASP A 143 -3.90 -9.71 22.68
CA ASP A 143 -4.88 -9.08 23.55
C ASP A 143 -5.71 -10.10 24.31
N THR A 144 -6.23 -9.71 25.44
CA THR A 144 -7.04 -10.60 26.29
C THR A 144 -8.01 -9.81 27.17
N LEU A 145 -9.17 -10.42 27.42
CA LEU A 145 -10.11 -9.93 28.41
C LEU A 145 -9.67 -10.36 29.80
N ILE A 146 -9.68 -9.43 30.73
CA ILE A 146 -9.46 -9.68 32.14
C ILE A 146 -10.84 -9.78 32.81
N SER A 147 -11.25 -10.98 33.18
CA SER A 147 -12.60 -11.27 33.71
C SER A 147 -12.71 -11.26 35.24
N LYS A 148 -11.58 -11.08 35.93
CA LYS A 148 -11.53 -11.13 37.42
C LYS A 148 -10.45 -10.17 37.95
N PRO A 149 -10.58 -9.67 39.19
CA PRO A 149 -9.49 -8.96 39.86
C PRO A 149 -8.20 -9.78 39.86
N GLY A 150 -7.06 -9.10 39.68
CA GLY A 150 -5.76 -9.75 39.66
C GLY A 150 -4.66 -8.88 39.13
N LYS A 151 -3.43 -9.34 39.24
CA LYS A 151 -2.23 -8.62 38.81
C LYS A 151 -1.78 -9.08 37.44
N LEU A 152 -1.69 -8.15 36.49
CA LEU A 152 -1.07 -8.37 35.18
C LEU A 152 0.44 -8.15 35.29
N LYS A 153 1.22 -9.07 34.75
CA LYS A 153 2.67 -9.00 34.71
C LYS A 153 3.19 -9.21 33.29
N MET A 154 4.31 -8.58 32.99
CA MET A 154 5.12 -8.88 31.80
C MET A 154 6.31 -9.70 32.22
N VAL A 155 6.49 -10.87 31.65
CA VAL A 155 7.59 -11.79 31.92
C VAL A 155 8.41 -11.98 30.65
N PHE A 156 9.73 -11.91 30.75
CA PHE A 156 10.66 -12.26 29.70
C PHE A 156 11.61 -13.35 30.20
N GLU A 157 11.64 -14.47 29.50
CA GLU A 157 12.46 -15.62 29.78
C GLU A 157 13.47 -15.84 28.62
N PRO A 158 14.78 -15.55 28.86
CA PRO A 158 15.80 -15.79 27.85
C PRO A 158 15.93 -17.28 27.52
N SER A 159 16.07 -17.60 26.22
CA SER A 159 16.20 -18.99 25.73
C SER A 159 17.52 -19.66 26.11
N ASP A 160 18.53 -18.88 26.48
CA ASP A 160 19.86 -19.34 26.91
C ASP A 160 19.92 -19.64 28.41
N GLY A 161 18.80 -19.48 29.16
CA GLY A 161 18.72 -19.69 30.58
C GLY A 161 19.35 -18.59 31.45
N SER A 162 19.77 -17.47 30.84
CA SER A 162 20.21 -16.29 31.59
C SER A 162 19.06 -15.64 32.37
N GLU A 163 19.38 -14.70 33.25
CA GLU A 163 18.39 -14.01 34.06
C GLU A 163 17.44 -13.18 33.18
N GLY A 164 16.14 -13.48 33.25
CA GLY A 164 15.06 -12.72 32.64
C GLY A 164 14.55 -11.60 33.53
N PHE A 165 13.35 -11.09 33.24
CA PHE A 165 12.71 -10.09 34.12
C PHE A 165 11.21 -10.34 34.26
N THR A 166 10.68 -9.86 35.39
CA THR A 166 9.24 -9.75 35.62
C THR A 166 8.91 -8.31 35.97
N LYS A 167 7.99 -7.69 35.26
CA LYS A 167 7.50 -6.33 35.55
C LYS A 167 6.01 -6.36 35.83
N ASP A 168 5.60 -5.70 36.90
CA ASP A 168 4.18 -5.45 37.17
C ASP A 168 3.66 -4.42 36.14
N VAL A 169 2.56 -4.76 35.46
CA VAL A 169 1.91 -3.88 34.49
C VAL A 169 0.77 -3.12 35.16
N TYR A 170 -0.19 -3.86 35.75
CA TYR A 170 -1.34 -3.26 36.40
C TYR A 170 -1.98 -4.24 37.38
N ASN A 171 -2.62 -3.70 38.43
CA ASN A 171 -3.42 -4.48 39.38
C ASN A 171 -4.90 -4.18 39.14
N PHE A 172 -5.60 -5.10 38.48
CA PHE A 172 -7.01 -4.98 38.17
C PHE A 172 -7.86 -5.23 39.41
N GLU A 173 -8.71 -4.26 39.77
CA GLU A 173 -9.71 -4.40 40.83
C GLU A 173 -11.05 -4.93 40.30
N LYS A 174 -11.26 -4.82 38.99
CA LYS A 174 -12.47 -5.26 38.23
C LYS A 174 -12.05 -5.80 36.89
N GLU A 175 -13.04 -6.17 36.07
CA GLU A 175 -12.84 -6.58 34.68
C GLU A 175 -12.16 -5.47 33.85
N GLY A 176 -11.45 -5.87 32.81
CA GLY A 176 -10.77 -4.97 31.93
C GLY A 176 -10.24 -5.68 30.70
N ILE A 177 -9.34 -5.02 30.00
CA ILE A 177 -8.68 -5.54 28.81
C ILE A 177 -7.18 -5.24 28.88
N ALA A 178 -6.36 -6.12 28.33
CA ALA A 178 -4.93 -5.93 28.22
C ALA A 178 -4.44 -6.29 26.82
N LEU A 179 -3.36 -5.63 26.39
CA LEU A 179 -2.72 -5.85 25.10
C LEU A 179 -1.21 -5.80 25.28
N SER A 180 -0.51 -6.70 24.61
CA SER A 180 0.94 -6.69 24.44
C SER A 180 1.30 -6.64 22.97
N MET A 181 2.27 -5.83 22.60
CA MET A 181 2.81 -5.73 21.23
C MET A 181 4.34 -5.72 21.26
N TYR A 182 4.95 -6.02 20.12
CA TYR A 182 6.41 -6.07 19.97
C TYR A 182 6.88 -5.61 18.59
N ASN A 183 8.17 -5.34 18.50
CA ASN A 183 8.86 -5.14 17.22
C ASN A 183 10.28 -5.72 17.30
N LEU A 184 10.98 -5.79 16.18
CA LEU A 184 12.33 -6.31 16.05
C LEU A 184 13.28 -5.24 15.57
N ASP A 185 14.45 -5.12 16.18
CA ASP A 185 15.49 -4.17 15.78
C ASP A 185 15.82 -4.28 14.29
N GLN A 186 16.05 -5.51 13.78
CA GLN A 186 16.36 -5.72 12.38
C GLN A 186 15.25 -5.21 11.46
N SER A 187 13.98 -5.43 11.81
CA SER A 187 12.84 -4.94 11.03
C SER A 187 12.77 -3.41 11.01
N ILE A 188 13.10 -2.75 12.11
CA ILE A 188 13.17 -1.29 12.20
C ILE A 188 14.34 -0.73 11.36
N ILE A 189 15.50 -1.37 11.43
CA ILE A 189 16.68 -1.01 10.63
C ILE A 189 16.38 -1.15 9.14
N ASP A 190 15.76 -2.23 8.73
CA ASP A 190 15.36 -2.47 7.34
C ASP A 190 14.33 -1.45 6.84
N PHE A 191 13.39 -1.07 7.70
CA PHE A 191 12.45 0.01 7.44
C PHE A 191 13.16 1.38 7.25
N ALA A 192 14.12 1.70 8.12
CA ALA A 192 14.92 2.92 7.98
C ALA A 192 15.68 2.95 6.64
N ARG A 193 16.36 1.86 6.29
CA ARG A 193 17.08 1.73 5.01
C ARG A 193 16.15 1.90 3.81
N ALA A 194 14.98 1.27 3.83
CA ALA A 194 13.99 1.42 2.76
C ALA A 194 13.54 2.89 2.60
N CYS A 195 13.23 3.58 3.69
CA CYS A 195 12.85 4.99 3.66
C CYS A 195 13.96 5.89 3.12
N PHE A 196 15.20 5.70 3.57
CA PHE A 196 16.33 6.51 3.14
C PHE A 196 16.71 6.24 1.68
N ASN A 197 16.70 4.99 1.23
CA ASN A 197 16.95 4.65 -0.18
C ASN A 197 15.89 5.28 -1.08
N TYR A 198 14.62 5.24 -0.68
CA TYR A 198 13.54 5.86 -1.46
C TYR A 198 13.65 7.40 -1.44
N GLY A 199 14.07 7.99 -0.32
CA GLY A 199 14.40 9.42 -0.23
C GLY A 199 15.51 9.82 -1.19
N LEU A 200 16.59 9.04 -1.27
CA LEU A 200 17.66 9.25 -2.23
C LEU A 200 17.22 9.07 -3.69
N GLU A 201 16.36 8.10 -3.99
CA GLU A 201 15.83 7.87 -5.34
C GLU A 201 15.02 9.08 -5.81
N LEU A 202 14.13 9.59 -4.96
CA LEU A 202 13.26 10.73 -5.27
C LEU A 202 13.96 12.10 -5.12
N GLY A 203 15.07 12.19 -4.38
CA GLY A 203 15.67 13.44 -3.98
C GLY A 203 14.82 14.22 -2.96
N TRP A 204 14.11 13.52 -2.06
CA TRP A 204 13.18 14.09 -1.10
C TRP A 204 13.59 13.85 0.35
N PRO A 205 13.28 14.80 1.25
CA PRO A 205 13.52 14.62 2.67
C PRO A 205 12.68 13.48 3.27
N VAL A 206 13.20 12.89 4.34
CA VAL A 206 12.55 11.82 5.09
C VAL A 206 12.27 12.29 6.51
N TYR A 207 11.02 12.17 6.93
CA TYR A 207 10.58 12.50 8.29
C TYR A 207 10.04 11.25 8.97
N LEU A 208 10.73 10.77 10.02
CA LEU A 208 10.20 9.75 10.92
C LEU A 208 9.31 10.41 11.96
N SER A 209 8.10 9.91 12.17
CA SER A 209 7.25 10.35 13.27
C SER A 209 6.97 9.24 14.28
N THR A 210 7.07 9.60 15.57
CA THR A 210 6.77 8.71 16.70
C THR A 210 6.14 9.49 17.84
N LYS A 211 5.72 8.78 18.90
CA LYS A 211 5.31 9.39 20.18
C LYS A 211 6.27 8.99 21.31
N ASN A 212 7.56 9.11 21.08
CA ASN A 212 8.61 8.70 22.04
C ASN A 212 8.58 9.47 23.37
N THR A 213 7.91 10.60 23.45
CA THR A 213 7.67 11.32 24.72
C THR A 213 6.72 10.56 25.64
N ILE A 214 5.86 9.69 25.10
CA ILE A 214 4.93 8.82 25.84
C ILE A 214 5.45 7.38 25.85
N LEU A 215 5.69 6.79 24.68
CA LEU A 215 6.25 5.44 24.51
C LEU A 215 7.79 5.52 24.52
N LYS A 216 8.35 5.92 25.67
CA LYS A 216 9.77 6.32 25.77
C LYS A 216 10.76 5.26 25.30
N VAL A 217 10.51 3.99 25.63
CA VAL A 217 11.37 2.88 25.24
C VAL A 217 10.98 2.34 23.87
N TYR A 218 9.70 2.07 23.65
CA TYR A 218 9.22 1.45 22.41
C TYR A 218 9.46 2.36 21.20
N ASP A 219 8.90 3.56 21.21
CA ASP A 219 9.08 4.53 20.14
C ASP A 219 10.49 5.15 20.13
N GLY A 220 11.12 5.24 21.32
CA GLY A 220 12.52 5.64 21.44
C GLY A 220 13.44 4.71 20.66
N ARG A 221 13.18 3.40 20.67
CA ARG A 221 13.98 2.43 19.89
C ARG A 221 13.89 2.67 18.40
N PHE A 222 12.70 3.01 17.86
CA PHE A 222 12.56 3.41 16.45
C PHE A 222 13.40 4.64 16.13
N LYS A 223 13.30 5.68 16.97
CA LYS A 223 14.06 6.93 16.79
C LYS A 223 15.56 6.65 16.79
N ASP A 224 16.06 5.90 17.77
CA ASP A 224 17.49 5.66 17.96
C ASP A 224 18.07 4.82 16.81
N LEU A 225 17.36 3.77 16.38
CA LEU A 225 17.81 2.92 15.25
C LEU A 225 17.76 3.67 13.92
N PHE A 226 16.75 4.52 13.67
CA PHE A 226 16.73 5.37 12.48
C PHE A 226 17.91 6.34 12.45
N GLU A 227 18.22 6.97 13.58
CA GLU A 227 19.36 7.89 13.71
C GLU A 227 20.69 7.16 13.47
N ASP A 228 20.87 5.98 14.07
CA ASP A 228 22.06 5.16 13.87
C ASP A 228 22.27 4.79 12.40
N VAL A 229 21.22 4.29 11.74
CA VAL A 229 21.29 3.94 10.30
C VAL A 229 21.56 5.17 9.45
N PHE A 230 20.92 6.30 9.76
CA PHE A 230 21.17 7.56 9.03
C PHE A 230 22.62 7.99 9.13
N GLN A 231 23.16 8.10 10.35
CA GLN A 231 24.51 8.57 10.58
C GLN A 231 25.58 7.65 9.99
N THR A 232 25.35 6.33 10.07
CA THR A 232 26.36 5.34 9.62
C THR A 232 26.33 5.04 8.12
N GLU A 233 25.17 5.14 7.47
CA GLU A 233 25.00 4.65 6.09
C GLU A 233 24.56 5.71 5.08
N PHE A 234 23.89 6.81 5.53
CA PHE A 234 23.17 7.71 4.64
C PHE A 234 23.54 9.20 4.76
N ALA A 235 24.10 9.66 5.86
CA ALA A 235 24.33 11.09 6.12
C ALA A 235 25.07 11.79 4.98
N GLU A 236 26.18 11.24 4.50
CA GLU A 236 26.97 11.84 3.41
C GLU A 236 26.19 11.86 2.09
N LYS A 237 25.45 10.78 1.76
CA LYS A 237 24.64 10.69 0.54
C LYS A 237 23.49 11.72 0.54
N PHE A 238 22.88 11.95 1.71
CA PHE A 238 21.82 12.95 1.88
C PHE A 238 22.39 14.37 1.74
N LYS A 239 23.56 14.62 2.32
CA LYS A 239 24.28 15.87 2.19
C LYS A 239 24.63 16.20 0.75
N GLU A 240 25.16 15.24 -0.01
CA GLU A 240 25.47 15.38 -1.44
C GLU A 240 24.24 15.77 -2.26
N LYS A 241 23.07 15.26 -1.93
CA LYS A 241 21.79 15.58 -2.58
C LYS A 241 21.06 16.80 -1.99
N SER A 242 21.61 17.41 -0.95
CA SER A 242 20.99 18.54 -0.23
C SER A 242 19.57 18.21 0.29
N ILE A 243 19.35 16.97 0.75
CA ILE A 243 18.12 16.51 1.39
C ILE A 243 18.38 16.19 2.86
N VAL A 244 17.32 16.19 3.66
CA VAL A 244 17.44 16.05 5.12
C VAL A 244 16.66 14.83 5.64
N TYR A 245 17.12 14.30 6.76
CA TYR A 245 16.35 13.44 7.65
C TYR A 245 16.06 14.16 8.96
N GLU A 246 14.86 14.02 9.47
CA GLU A 246 14.46 14.56 10.78
C GLU A 246 13.46 13.61 11.46
N HIS A 247 13.64 13.41 12.77
CA HIS A 247 12.62 12.80 13.62
C HIS A 247 11.71 13.88 14.23
N ARG A 248 10.39 13.65 14.19
CA ARG A 248 9.37 14.54 14.76
C ARG A 248 8.39 13.78 15.64
N LEU A 249 7.77 14.45 16.59
CA LEU A 249 6.60 13.90 17.26
C LEU A 249 5.43 13.81 16.27
N ILE A 250 4.62 12.74 16.35
CA ILE A 250 3.59 12.49 15.35
C ILE A 250 2.54 13.60 15.29
N ASP A 251 2.15 14.18 16.41
CA ASP A 251 1.21 15.31 16.47
C ASP A 251 1.80 16.57 15.80
N ASP A 252 3.08 16.86 16.01
CA ASP A 252 3.77 17.95 15.31
C ASP A 252 3.89 17.65 13.81
N MET A 253 4.21 16.41 13.44
CA MET A 253 4.31 16.04 12.03
C MET A 253 2.97 16.14 11.30
N VAL A 254 1.84 15.74 11.93
CA VAL A 254 0.49 15.94 11.38
C VAL A 254 0.22 17.42 11.14
N ALA A 255 0.48 18.26 12.15
CA ALA A 255 0.27 19.72 12.03
C ALA A 255 1.18 20.35 10.96
N THR A 256 2.39 19.84 10.82
CA THR A 256 3.37 20.29 9.82
C THR A 256 2.97 19.85 8.41
N ALA A 257 2.58 18.60 8.23
CA ALA A 257 2.14 18.05 6.94
C ALA A 257 0.97 18.85 6.35
N LEU A 258 0.01 19.30 7.19
CA LEU A 258 -1.12 20.13 6.75
C LEU A 258 -0.71 21.52 6.24
N LYS A 259 0.46 22.02 6.65
CA LYS A 259 0.97 23.36 6.28
C LYS A 259 1.93 23.32 5.09
N TRP A 260 2.61 22.20 4.88
CA TRP A 260 3.58 22.04 3.80
C TRP A 260 2.92 21.72 2.46
N GLU A 261 3.68 21.91 1.38
CA GLU A 261 3.21 21.65 0.02
C GLU A 261 3.27 20.18 -0.40
N GLY A 262 3.95 19.35 0.36
CA GLY A 262 4.33 17.97 0.00
C GLY A 262 5.81 17.84 -0.39
N ASN A 263 6.13 16.84 -1.19
CA ASN A 263 7.48 16.52 -1.66
C ASN A 263 8.39 16.00 -0.54
N PHE A 264 7.86 15.10 0.27
CA PHE A 264 8.60 14.43 1.34
C PHE A 264 8.09 13.01 1.58
N ILE A 265 8.91 12.21 2.23
CA ILE A 265 8.55 10.88 2.72
C ILE A 265 8.24 10.98 4.20
N TRP A 266 7.06 10.52 4.58
CA TRP A 266 6.61 10.43 5.96
C TRP A 266 6.71 8.99 6.43
N ALA A 267 7.78 8.67 7.17
CA ALA A 267 8.02 7.35 7.76
C ALA A 267 7.20 7.19 9.04
N CYS A 268 6.33 6.20 9.06
CA CYS A 268 5.38 5.93 10.14
C CYS A 268 5.48 4.48 10.62
N LYS A 269 5.29 4.27 11.92
CA LYS A 269 5.04 2.94 12.47
C LYS A 269 3.80 2.31 11.85
N ASN A 270 3.57 1.03 12.07
CA ASN A 270 2.56 0.25 11.35
C ASN A 270 1.15 0.87 11.42
N TYR A 271 0.61 1.11 12.62
CA TYR A 271 -0.72 1.70 12.81
C TYR A 271 -0.77 3.16 12.33
N ASP A 272 0.23 3.96 12.72
CA ASP A 272 0.31 5.36 12.33
C ASP A 272 0.33 5.50 10.81
N GLY A 273 1.09 4.65 10.11
CA GLY A 273 1.17 4.62 8.66
C GLY A 273 -0.13 4.21 7.97
N ASP A 274 -0.88 3.29 8.58
CA ASP A 274 -2.20 2.90 8.08
C ASP A 274 -3.16 4.09 8.13
N VAL A 275 -3.30 4.73 9.27
CA VAL A 275 -4.21 5.86 9.48
C VAL A 275 -3.78 7.08 8.67
N GLN A 276 -2.48 7.43 8.70
CA GLN A 276 -2.00 8.63 8.01
C GLN A 276 -2.03 8.49 6.48
N SER A 277 -1.81 7.29 5.93
CA SER A 277 -1.92 7.12 4.48
C SER A 277 -3.34 7.34 3.97
N ASP A 278 -4.35 6.91 4.71
CA ASP A 278 -5.76 7.15 4.35
C ASP A 278 -6.13 8.63 4.54
N SER A 279 -5.65 9.26 5.61
CA SER A 279 -5.84 10.71 5.84
C SER A 279 -5.21 11.53 4.71
N VAL A 280 -4.00 11.17 4.29
CA VAL A 280 -3.31 11.81 3.15
C VAL A 280 -4.07 11.59 1.85
N ALA A 281 -4.56 10.36 1.58
CA ALA A 281 -5.35 10.06 0.40
C ALA A 281 -6.61 10.93 0.31
N GLN A 282 -7.34 11.05 1.41
CA GLN A 282 -8.53 11.92 1.49
C GLN A 282 -8.16 13.39 1.31
N GLY A 283 -7.05 13.84 1.89
CA GLY A 283 -6.56 15.22 1.72
C GLY A 283 -6.27 15.59 0.27
N TYR A 284 -5.82 14.63 -0.56
CA TYR A 284 -5.68 14.79 -2.02
C TYR A 284 -6.98 14.62 -2.81
N GLY A 285 -8.08 14.24 -2.16
CA GLY A 285 -9.41 14.20 -2.73
C GLY A 285 -10.07 12.83 -2.81
N SER A 286 -9.31 11.75 -3.02
CA SER A 286 -9.89 10.41 -3.16
C SER A 286 -8.90 9.29 -2.86
N LEU A 287 -9.35 8.28 -2.12
CA LEU A 287 -8.62 7.03 -1.93
C LEU A 287 -8.40 6.27 -3.27
N GLY A 288 -9.31 6.45 -4.24
CA GLY A 288 -9.15 5.91 -5.61
C GLY A 288 -8.00 6.51 -6.41
N LEU A 289 -7.32 7.54 -5.87
CA LEU A 289 -6.12 8.17 -6.43
C LEU A 289 -4.88 7.93 -5.56
N MET A 290 -4.75 6.74 -4.96
CA MET A 290 -3.62 6.36 -4.12
C MET A 290 -2.99 5.07 -4.63
N THR A 291 -1.67 5.09 -4.86
CA THR A 291 -0.88 3.87 -5.13
C THR A 291 -0.40 3.25 -3.83
N SER A 292 -0.16 1.95 -3.85
CA SER A 292 0.43 1.21 -2.74
C SER A 292 1.48 0.23 -3.29
N VAL A 293 2.71 0.35 -2.84
CA VAL A 293 3.82 -0.54 -3.21
C VAL A 293 4.52 -1.01 -1.95
N LEU A 294 4.49 -2.31 -1.71
CA LEU A 294 5.37 -2.97 -0.75
C LEU A 294 6.72 -3.19 -1.40
N MET A 295 7.80 -2.84 -0.73
CA MET A 295 9.17 -3.08 -1.19
C MET A 295 9.97 -3.76 -0.08
N THR A 296 10.67 -4.84 -0.43
CA THR A 296 11.61 -5.49 0.50
C THR A 296 12.81 -4.60 0.79
N PRO A 297 13.51 -4.79 1.95
CA PRO A 297 14.60 -3.92 2.36
C PRO A 297 15.76 -3.85 1.36
N ASP A 298 16.01 -4.93 0.62
CA ASP A 298 17.05 -5.02 -0.41
C ASP A 298 16.62 -4.40 -1.77
N GLY A 299 15.35 -3.96 -1.88
CA GLY A 299 14.78 -3.38 -3.08
C GLY A 299 14.61 -4.35 -4.26
N LYS A 300 14.77 -5.67 -4.03
CA LYS A 300 14.73 -6.68 -5.10
C LYS A 300 13.39 -7.34 -5.30
N THR A 301 12.46 -7.13 -4.37
CA THR A 301 11.11 -7.67 -4.46
C THR A 301 10.11 -6.58 -4.15
N ILE A 302 9.09 -6.47 -5.00
CA ILE A 302 7.97 -5.56 -4.79
C ILE A 302 6.63 -6.27 -4.95
N GLU A 303 5.63 -5.73 -4.29
CA GLU A 303 4.22 -6.04 -4.53
C GLU A 303 3.47 -4.72 -4.67
N ALA A 304 2.81 -4.53 -5.81
CA ALA A 304 2.03 -3.34 -6.12
C ALA A 304 0.53 -3.65 -6.06
N GLU A 305 -0.24 -2.82 -5.35
CA GLU A 305 -1.68 -2.98 -5.20
C GLU A 305 -2.41 -1.63 -5.26
N ALA A 306 -3.73 -1.65 -5.46
CA ALA A 306 -4.58 -0.49 -5.21
C ALA A 306 -4.81 -0.34 -3.70
N ALA A 307 -4.79 0.89 -3.19
CA ALA A 307 -4.96 1.18 -1.76
C ALA A 307 -6.42 1.13 -1.28
N HIS A 308 -7.37 0.72 -2.13
CA HIS A 308 -8.80 0.60 -1.81
C HIS A 308 -9.27 -0.85 -1.76
N GLY A 309 -10.49 -1.08 -1.25
CA GLY A 309 -11.12 -2.40 -1.18
C GLY A 309 -11.81 -2.83 -2.48
N THR A 310 -12.62 -3.88 -2.39
CA THR A 310 -13.26 -4.58 -3.53
C THR A 310 -14.45 -3.88 -4.16
N VAL A 311 -14.89 -2.73 -3.59
CA VAL A 311 -16.02 -1.89 -4.07
C VAL A 311 -17.34 -2.68 -4.15
N THR A 312 -17.70 -3.34 -3.05
CA THR A 312 -18.87 -4.19 -2.90
C THR A 312 -20.18 -3.58 -3.40
N ARG A 313 -20.45 -2.31 -3.08
CA ARG A 313 -21.70 -1.65 -3.49
C ARG A 313 -21.86 -1.61 -5.02
N HIS A 314 -20.79 -1.30 -5.75
CA HIS A 314 -20.83 -1.30 -7.21
C HIS A 314 -20.91 -2.73 -7.77
N TYR A 315 -20.31 -3.71 -7.11
CA TYR A 315 -20.46 -5.10 -7.48
C TYR A 315 -21.92 -5.57 -7.38
N ARG A 316 -22.63 -5.20 -6.30
CA ARG A 316 -24.06 -5.50 -6.13
C ARG A 316 -24.90 -4.87 -7.25
N ASN A 317 -24.63 -3.63 -7.62
CA ASN A 317 -25.29 -2.98 -8.76
C ASN A 317 -25.01 -3.71 -10.07
N HIS A 318 -23.75 -4.08 -10.30
CA HIS A 318 -23.35 -4.82 -11.49
C HIS A 318 -24.06 -6.19 -11.61
N GLN A 319 -24.19 -6.93 -10.50
CA GLN A 319 -24.95 -8.19 -10.46
C GLN A 319 -26.43 -8.02 -10.84
N GLN A 320 -27.00 -6.85 -10.62
CA GLN A 320 -28.37 -6.48 -10.99
C GLN A 320 -28.48 -5.93 -12.44
N GLY A 321 -27.38 -5.93 -13.19
CA GLY A 321 -27.33 -5.39 -14.54
C GLY A 321 -27.36 -3.84 -14.60
N LEU A 322 -27.13 -3.17 -13.46
CA LEU A 322 -27.08 -1.72 -13.41
C LEU A 322 -25.70 -1.20 -13.83
N GLU A 323 -25.72 -0.05 -14.51
CA GLU A 323 -24.49 0.62 -14.90
C GLU A 323 -23.70 1.11 -13.67
N THR A 324 -22.38 0.94 -13.72
CA THR A 324 -21.50 1.38 -12.63
C THR A 324 -20.40 2.31 -13.16
N SER A 325 -20.06 3.30 -12.35
CA SER A 325 -18.93 4.19 -12.58
C SER A 325 -17.93 4.01 -11.43
N THR A 326 -17.12 2.95 -11.55
CA THR A 326 -16.05 2.62 -10.61
C THR A 326 -14.72 3.09 -11.16
N ASN A 327 -13.97 3.82 -10.36
CA ASN A 327 -12.68 4.37 -10.74
C ASN A 327 -11.62 3.26 -10.84
N PRO A 328 -11.02 3.01 -12.03
CA PRO A 328 -10.02 1.96 -12.21
C PRO A 328 -8.57 2.46 -12.01
N ILE A 329 -8.36 3.75 -11.75
CA ILE A 329 -7.03 4.39 -11.85
C ILE A 329 -6.04 3.74 -10.89
N ALA A 330 -6.39 3.53 -9.61
CA ALA A 330 -5.48 2.90 -8.66
C ALA A 330 -5.11 1.46 -9.07
N SER A 331 -6.04 0.70 -9.65
CA SER A 331 -5.77 -0.64 -10.19
C SER A 331 -4.87 -0.61 -11.45
N ILE A 332 -5.05 0.39 -12.32
CA ILE A 332 -4.15 0.62 -13.46
C ILE A 332 -2.73 0.93 -12.93
N PHE A 333 -2.62 1.79 -11.92
CA PHE A 333 -1.34 2.14 -11.33
C PHE A 333 -0.68 0.96 -10.58
N ALA A 334 -1.44 0.02 -10.03
CA ALA A 334 -0.87 -1.22 -9.51
C ALA A 334 -0.14 -2.00 -10.64
N TRP A 335 -0.78 -2.15 -11.80
CA TRP A 335 -0.15 -2.74 -12.99
C TRP A 335 1.07 -1.95 -13.45
N THR A 336 0.95 -0.65 -13.63
CA THR A 336 2.05 0.16 -14.16
C THR A 336 3.23 0.21 -13.23
N ARG A 337 3.02 0.27 -11.90
CA ARG A 337 4.11 0.19 -10.90
C ARG A 337 4.81 -1.17 -10.95
N GLY A 338 4.06 -2.27 -11.01
CA GLY A 338 4.64 -3.59 -11.20
C GLY A 338 5.48 -3.68 -12.48
N LEU A 339 4.96 -3.18 -13.61
CA LEU A 339 5.68 -3.17 -14.89
C LEU A 339 6.92 -2.25 -14.87
N GLN A 340 6.86 -1.10 -14.19
CA GLN A 340 8.03 -0.23 -14.02
C GLN A 340 9.15 -0.92 -13.25
N PHE A 341 8.83 -1.60 -12.15
CA PHE A 341 9.82 -2.36 -11.39
C PHE A 341 10.34 -3.57 -12.18
N ARG A 342 9.46 -4.29 -12.90
CA ARG A 342 9.90 -5.36 -13.81
C ARG A 342 10.86 -4.83 -14.86
N GLY A 343 10.53 -3.68 -15.46
CA GLY A 343 11.40 -3.01 -16.42
C GLY A 343 12.74 -2.56 -15.82
N LYS A 344 12.75 -2.07 -14.57
CA LYS A 344 14.00 -1.74 -13.86
C LYS A 344 14.87 -2.99 -13.65
N PHE A 345 14.28 -4.10 -13.17
CA PHE A 345 15.01 -5.34 -12.88
C PHE A 345 15.54 -6.03 -14.14
N ASP A 346 14.82 -5.91 -15.26
CA ASP A 346 15.21 -6.51 -16.55
C ASP A 346 15.97 -5.53 -17.46
N GLU A 347 16.28 -4.30 -16.99
CA GLU A 347 16.87 -3.21 -17.78
C GLU A 347 16.08 -2.89 -19.06
N ASN A 348 14.74 -3.07 -19.02
CA ASN A 348 13.84 -2.87 -20.15
C ASN A 348 13.23 -1.46 -20.14
N SER A 349 13.93 -0.50 -20.78
CA SER A 349 13.49 0.89 -20.85
C SER A 349 12.17 1.06 -21.60
N ASN A 350 11.85 0.21 -22.58
CA ASN A 350 10.58 0.27 -23.32
C ASN A 350 9.40 -0.04 -22.40
N LEU A 351 9.54 -1.03 -21.52
CA LEU A 351 8.51 -1.38 -20.55
C LEU A 351 8.30 -0.24 -19.53
N ILE A 352 9.38 0.37 -19.05
CA ILE A 352 9.32 1.52 -18.13
C ILE A 352 8.60 2.70 -18.80
N ASN A 353 8.95 3.02 -20.06
CA ASN A 353 8.36 4.12 -20.80
C ASN A 353 6.87 3.88 -21.12
N PHE A 354 6.50 2.66 -21.46
CA PHE A 354 5.11 2.27 -21.66
C PHE A 354 4.28 2.49 -20.38
N ALA A 355 4.75 1.96 -19.25
CA ALA A 355 4.06 2.09 -17.98
C ALA A 355 3.88 3.57 -17.57
N LYS A 356 4.92 4.40 -17.70
CA LYS A 356 4.83 5.86 -17.49
C LYS A 356 3.85 6.52 -18.46
N SER A 357 3.84 6.12 -19.72
CA SER A 357 2.92 6.66 -20.71
C SER A 357 1.47 6.36 -20.36
N LEU A 358 1.17 5.18 -19.83
CA LEU A 358 -0.16 4.81 -19.37
C LEU A 358 -0.57 5.61 -18.12
N GLU A 359 0.34 5.81 -17.13
CA GLU A 359 0.09 6.67 -15.98
C GLU A 359 -0.25 8.11 -16.40
N ASP A 360 0.57 8.70 -17.25
CA ASP A 360 0.33 10.05 -17.79
C ASP A 360 -1.00 10.12 -18.55
N THR A 361 -1.34 9.08 -19.32
CA THR A 361 -2.61 9.01 -20.04
C THR A 361 -3.79 9.03 -19.08
N CYS A 362 -3.73 8.29 -17.97
CA CYS A 362 -4.76 8.34 -16.93
C CYS A 362 -4.94 9.76 -16.39
N ILE A 363 -3.85 10.40 -15.99
CA ILE A 363 -3.87 11.76 -15.42
C ILE A 363 -4.41 12.76 -16.44
N ASN A 364 -3.93 12.73 -17.67
CA ASN A 364 -4.33 13.66 -18.72
C ASN A 364 -5.80 13.46 -19.14
N THR A 365 -6.29 12.21 -19.16
CA THR A 365 -7.70 11.92 -19.45
C THR A 365 -8.62 12.52 -18.39
N VAL A 366 -8.29 12.37 -17.09
CA VAL A 366 -9.02 13.03 -16.01
C VAL A 366 -8.96 14.56 -16.16
N GLN A 367 -7.78 15.10 -16.43
CA GLN A 367 -7.59 16.56 -16.57
C GLN A 367 -8.31 17.15 -17.79
N SER A 368 -8.58 16.34 -18.81
CA SER A 368 -9.40 16.76 -19.98
C SER A 368 -10.91 16.78 -19.68
N GLY A 369 -11.34 16.41 -18.46
CA GLY A 369 -12.75 16.36 -18.07
C GLY A 369 -13.43 15.00 -18.30
N LYS A 370 -12.70 13.98 -18.76
CA LYS A 370 -13.19 12.61 -18.90
C LYS A 370 -12.81 11.80 -17.66
N MET A 371 -13.77 11.49 -16.80
CA MET A 371 -13.51 10.85 -15.50
C MET A 371 -14.70 10.03 -15.02
N THR A 372 -14.50 9.21 -14.01
CA THR A 372 -15.54 8.47 -13.32
C THR A 372 -16.32 9.36 -12.34
N LYS A 373 -17.48 8.89 -11.91
CA LYS A 373 -18.45 9.67 -11.10
C LYS A 373 -17.86 10.15 -9.77
N ASP A 374 -17.05 9.33 -9.11
CA ASP A 374 -16.40 9.65 -7.84
C ASP A 374 -15.52 10.90 -7.92
N LEU A 375 -14.80 11.08 -9.04
CA LEU A 375 -13.97 12.26 -9.27
C LEU A 375 -14.81 13.46 -9.74
N ALA A 376 -15.80 13.23 -10.59
CA ALA A 376 -16.65 14.28 -11.13
C ALA A 376 -17.40 15.03 -10.02
N ILE A 377 -17.99 14.33 -9.07
CA ILE A 377 -18.74 14.94 -7.96
C ILE A 377 -17.86 15.77 -7.01
N LEU A 378 -16.55 15.53 -7.00
CA LEU A 378 -15.60 16.36 -6.25
C LEU A 378 -15.37 17.72 -6.92
N ILE A 379 -15.50 17.79 -8.25
CA ILE A 379 -15.30 19.02 -9.03
C ILE A 379 -16.55 19.91 -8.95
N SER A 380 -17.70 19.39 -9.40
CA SER A 380 -18.99 20.07 -9.31
C SER A 380 -20.15 19.11 -9.57
N SER A 381 -21.38 19.54 -9.22
CA SER A 381 -22.60 18.79 -9.54
C SER A 381 -22.86 18.64 -11.03
N ASP A 382 -22.34 19.56 -11.85
CA ASP A 382 -22.57 19.62 -13.30
C ASP A 382 -21.46 18.94 -14.12
N GLN A 383 -20.39 18.50 -13.46
CA GLN A 383 -19.30 17.79 -14.13
C GLN A 383 -19.81 16.47 -14.69
N LYS A 384 -19.72 16.31 -16.02
CA LYS A 384 -20.06 15.05 -16.68
C LYS A 384 -19.10 13.96 -16.28
N TRP A 385 -19.60 12.74 -16.19
CA TRP A 385 -18.82 11.56 -15.85
C TRP A 385 -19.06 10.43 -16.85
N LEU A 386 -18.18 9.47 -16.85
CA LEU A 386 -18.23 8.25 -17.65
C LEU A 386 -18.46 7.05 -16.75
N ASN A 387 -19.16 6.04 -17.26
CA ASN A 387 -19.14 4.72 -16.63
C ASN A 387 -17.75 4.09 -16.74
N THR A 388 -17.53 2.98 -16.07
CA THR A 388 -16.21 2.31 -16.04
C THR A 388 -15.73 1.90 -17.42
N GLN A 389 -16.61 1.34 -18.26
CA GLN A 389 -16.27 0.87 -19.61
C GLN A 389 -15.90 2.01 -20.53
N ASP A 390 -16.71 3.08 -20.56
CA ASP A 390 -16.46 4.26 -21.39
C ASP A 390 -15.19 4.99 -20.96
N PHE A 391 -14.90 5.00 -19.65
CA PHE A 391 -13.66 5.59 -19.17
C PHE A 391 -12.44 4.77 -19.61
N LEU A 392 -12.48 3.44 -19.51
CA LEU A 392 -11.40 2.56 -19.99
C LEU A 392 -11.23 2.66 -21.51
N GLU A 393 -12.32 2.82 -22.28
CA GLU A 393 -12.23 3.03 -23.73
C GLU A 393 -11.59 4.38 -24.06
N ALA A 394 -11.96 5.44 -23.33
CA ALA A 394 -11.33 6.76 -23.49
C ALA A 394 -9.81 6.69 -23.16
N LEU A 395 -9.42 5.93 -22.14
CA LEU A 395 -8.01 5.71 -21.82
C LEU A 395 -7.27 4.97 -22.94
N LYS A 396 -7.89 3.92 -23.51
CA LYS A 396 -7.31 3.17 -24.61
C LYS A 396 -7.05 4.06 -25.82
N VAL A 397 -8.05 4.82 -26.27
CA VAL A 397 -7.92 5.75 -27.38
C VAL A 397 -6.81 6.78 -27.14
N ASN A 398 -6.79 7.41 -25.96
CA ASN A 398 -5.76 8.40 -25.63
C ASN A 398 -4.36 7.77 -25.51
N LEU A 399 -4.26 6.51 -25.10
CA LEU A 399 -3.00 5.78 -25.04
C LEU A 399 -2.47 5.46 -26.45
N GLU A 400 -3.35 5.00 -27.35
CA GLU A 400 -3.01 4.74 -28.76
C GLU A 400 -2.51 6.01 -29.44
N GLU A 401 -3.19 7.14 -29.25
CA GLU A 401 -2.73 8.44 -29.76
C GLU A 401 -1.36 8.83 -29.20
N LYS A 402 -1.13 8.63 -27.89
CA LYS A 402 0.15 8.95 -27.25
C LYS A 402 1.29 8.06 -27.73
N LEU A 403 1.02 6.80 -27.97
CA LEU A 403 1.99 5.83 -28.48
C LEU A 403 2.16 5.93 -30.02
N LYS A 404 1.35 6.78 -30.69
CA LYS A 404 1.34 6.95 -32.15
C LYS A 404 1.04 5.64 -32.92
N ILE A 405 0.05 4.92 -32.45
CA ILE A 405 -0.45 3.66 -33.01
C ILE A 405 -1.75 3.90 -33.76
#